data_7af96c7fe063f7ac29c48556abe7c50b
#
_entry.id   7af96c7fe063f7ac29c48556abe7c50b
#
_cell.length_a   1.000
_cell.length_b   1.000
_cell.length_c   1.000
_cell.angle_alpha   90.00
_cell.angle_beta   90.00
_cell.angle_gamma   90.00
#
_symmetry.space_group_name_H-M   'P 1'
#
loop_
_entity.id
_entity.type
_entity.pdbx_description
1 polymer ?
#
loop_
_entity_poly.entity_id
_entity_poly.type
_entity_poly.pdbx_seq_one_letter_code
_entity_poly.pdbx_strand_id
1 'polypeptide(L)'
;VSLDDLLNFSSNTSKTLNCKGCENNCTIRCYDFGNGRRYFSGNRCEKHFTNGETSKKKGDNIYEIKNKLLFSRTIETKSQHKLNIGIARALNMFEEFPFWHTLFTECGLNVIISDDSNFSEYEKYVRMVMSDNICFPAKLTHSHIANLQNKKVDRIFMPFVIYEKGENNEQNSYNCPIVTAYSTVIGSVQASDIPLDTPTISFRNRETLLKQCLDYLTSLGIKKDIIEKAFLKAEAEHAR
;
A
#
# COMPACT_ATOMS: atom_id res chain seq x y z
N VAL A 1 -11.79 -41.23 -3.40
CA VAL A 1 -12.83 -41.17 -4.46
C VAL A 1 -12.37 -42.18 -5.50
N SER A 2 -13.12 -43.24 -5.70
CA SER A 2 -12.85 -44.23 -6.75
C SER A 2 -13.34 -43.74 -8.12
N LEU A 3 -12.86 -44.36 -9.21
CA LEU A 3 -13.35 -44.04 -10.55
C LEU A 3 -14.86 -44.32 -10.66
N ASP A 4 -15.33 -45.36 -9.99
CA ASP A 4 -16.75 -45.75 -9.95
C ASP A 4 -17.61 -44.70 -9.24
N ASP A 5 -17.07 -44.05 -8.17
CA ASP A 5 -17.73 -42.93 -7.50
C ASP A 5 -17.91 -41.75 -8.45
N LEU A 6 -16.93 -41.49 -9.34
CA LEU A 6 -16.99 -40.42 -10.33
C LEU A 6 -17.97 -40.76 -11.48
N LEU A 7 -17.97 -42.00 -11.94
CA LEU A 7 -18.86 -42.47 -13.02
C LEU A 7 -20.33 -42.53 -12.58
N ASN A 8 -20.58 -42.85 -11.32
CA ASN A 8 -21.91 -42.89 -10.73
C ASN A 8 -22.40 -41.54 -10.19
N PHE A 9 -21.61 -40.50 -10.37
CA PHE A 9 -21.96 -39.15 -9.91
C PHE A 9 -23.03 -38.54 -10.82
N SER A 10 -24.28 -38.59 -10.40
CA SER A 10 -25.44 -38.31 -11.26
C SER A 10 -25.96 -36.87 -11.23
N SER A 11 -25.68 -36.06 -10.21
CA SER A 11 -26.13 -34.66 -10.18
C SER A 11 -25.47 -33.83 -9.08
N ASN A 12 -25.16 -32.58 -9.40
CA ASN A 12 -24.91 -31.54 -8.43
C ASN A 12 -25.95 -30.43 -8.60
N THR A 13 -26.29 -29.76 -7.51
CA THR A 13 -27.05 -28.51 -7.57
C THR A 13 -26.12 -27.37 -7.29
N SER A 14 -26.27 -26.24 -7.99
CA SER A 14 -25.47 -25.07 -7.73
C SER A 14 -26.34 -23.85 -7.38
N LYS A 15 -25.87 -23.06 -6.41
CA LYS A 15 -26.48 -21.78 -6.00
C LYS A 15 -25.48 -20.68 -6.10
N THR A 16 -25.91 -19.54 -6.61
CA THR A 16 -25.12 -18.32 -6.55
C THR A 16 -25.49 -17.55 -5.29
N LEU A 17 -24.48 -17.15 -4.50
CA LEU A 17 -24.61 -16.43 -3.24
C LEU A 17 -23.73 -15.20 -3.28
N ASN A 18 -24.16 -14.11 -2.66
CA ASN A 18 -23.31 -12.96 -2.43
C ASN A 18 -22.75 -13.04 -1.00
N CYS A 19 -21.42 -13.07 -0.90
CA CYS A 19 -20.73 -13.06 0.39
C CYS A 19 -20.86 -11.69 1.05
N LYS A 20 -21.41 -11.66 2.26
CA LYS A 20 -21.51 -10.45 3.09
C LYS A 20 -20.42 -10.39 4.17
N GLY A 21 -19.34 -11.14 4.02
CA GLY A 21 -18.32 -11.31 5.05
C GLY A 21 -17.27 -10.19 5.11
N CYS A 22 -17.15 -9.38 4.07
CA CYS A 22 -16.29 -8.21 3.96
C CYS A 22 -16.74 -7.33 2.79
N GLU A 23 -16.11 -6.20 2.60
CA GLU A 23 -16.43 -5.21 1.56
C GLU A 23 -16.31 -5.72 0.12
N ASN A 24 -15.57 -6.81 -0.11
CA ASN A 24 -15.41 -7.40 -1.45
C ASN A 24 -16.70 -7.97 -2.05
N ASN A 25 -17.74 -8.22 -1.25
CA ASN A 25 -19.05 -8.70 -1.70
C ASN A 25 -18.99 -9.79 -2.79
N CYS A 26 -18.05 -10.76 -2.63
CA CYS A 26 -17.78 -11.77 -3.65
C CYS A 26 -19.05 -12.51 -4.06
N THR A 27 -19.26 -12.69 -5.36
CA THR A 27 -20.25 -13.62 -5.88
C THR A 27 -19.69 -15.03 -5.81
N ILE A 28 -20.25 -15.85 -4.94
CA ILE A 28 -19.81 -17.22 -4.65
C ILE A 28 -20.78 -18.19 -5.28
N ARG A 29 -20.27 -19.21 -5.96
CA ARG A 29 -21.06 -20.35 -6.41
C ARG A 29 -20.84 -21.51 -5.45
N CYS A 30 -21.91 -21.94 -4.80
CA CYS A 30 -21.95 -23.12 -3.94
C CYS A 30 -22.45 -24.33 -4.76
N TYR A 31 -21.64 -25.37 -4.83
CA TYR A 31 -22.00 -26.66 -5.42
C TYR A 31 -22.35 -27.62 -4.28
N ASP A 32 -23.53 -28.21 -4.33
CA ASP A 32 -23.96 -29.24 -3.39
C ASP A 32 -23.95 -30.59 -4.09
N PHE A 33 -23.13 -31.50 -3.60
CA PHE A 33 -22.92 -32.84 -4.19
C PHE A 33 -23.82 -33.92 -3.55
N GLY A 34 -24.81 -33.53 -2.75
CA GLY A 34 -25.52 -34.45 -1.88
C GLY A 34 -24.64 -34.84 -0.68
N ASN A 35 -25.11 -35.74 0.17
CA ASN A 35 -24.35 -36.27 1.33
C ASN A 35 -23.64 -35.19 2.23
N GLY A 36 -24.14 -33.95 2.22
CA GLY A 36 -23.62 -32.85 3.05
C GLY A 36 -22.30 -32.24 2.56
N ARG A 37 -21.75 -32.70 1.43
CA ARG A 37 -20.52 -32.14 0.85
C ARG A 37 -20.83 -30.94 -0.04
N ARG A 38 -20.21 -29.81 0.26
CA ARG A 38 -20.34 -28.56 -0.52
C ARG A 38 -18.98 -28.05 -0.94
N TYR A 39 -18.92 -27.50 -2.13
CA TYR A 39 -17.74 -26.80 -2.64
C TYR A 39 -18.13 -25.36 -3.00
N PHE A 40 -17.26 -24.43 -2.67
CA PHE A 40 -17.46 -23.01 -2.97
C PHE A 40 -16.40 -22.53 -3.93
N SER A 41 -16.80 -21.77 -4.95
CA SER A 41 -15.90 -21.10 -5.90
C SER A 41 -16.27 -19.64 -6.07
N GLY A 42 -15.32 -18.83 -6.59
CA GLY A 42 -15.52 -17.39 -6.78
C GLY A 42 -15.20 -16.55 -5.53
N ASN A 43 -14.83 -17.17 -4.42
CA ASN A 43 -14.34 -16.46 -3.24
C ASN A 43 -12.90 -15.99 -3.44
N ARG A 44 -12.59 -14.82 -2.87
CA ARG A 44 -11.25 -14.22 -2.88
C ARG A 44 -10.50 -14.42 -1.57
N CYS A 45 -11.02 -15.22 -0.66
CA CYS A 45 -10.43 -15.52 0.63
C CYS A 45 -10.81 -16.94 1.08
N GLU A 46 -10.09 -17.48 2.06
CA GLU A 46 -10.30 -18.83 2.56
C GLU A 46 -11.56 -19.02 3.42
N LYS A 47 -12.30 -17.95 3.72
CA LYS A 47 -13.44 -17.97 4.64
C LYS A 47 -14.51 -19.00 4.26
N HIS A 48 -14.64 -19.32 2.97
CA HIS A 48 -15.59 -20.30 2.45
C HIS A 48 -14.94 -21.61 1.99
N PHE A 49 -13.62 -21.74 2.05
CA PHE A 49 -12.89 -22.94 1.65
C PHE A 49 -12.99 -24.09 2.65
N THR A 50 -13.22 -23.78 3.90
CA THR A 50 -13.11 -24.72 5.01
C THR A 50 -14.41 -25.50 5.29
N ASN A 51 -15.40 -25.51 4.41
CA ASN A 51 -16.66 -26.26 4.53
C ASN A 51 -17.31 -26.21 5.93
N GLY A 52 -17.14 -25.10 6.66
CA GLY A 52 -17.71 -24.95 7.99
C GLY A 52 -16.96 -25.68 9.11
N GLU A 53 -15.86 -26.36 8.81
CA GLU A 53 -14.94 -26.74 9.86
C GLU A 53 -14.30 -25.45 10.41
N THR A 54 -14.68 -25.08 11.64
CA THR A 54 -14.03 -24.04 12.40
C THR A 54 -12.56 -24.42 12.50
N SER A 55 -11.74 -23.79 11.68
CA SER A 55 -10.34 -24.14 11.56
C SER A 55 -9.69 -24.07 12.93
N LYS A 56 -9.07 -25.14 13.30
CA LYS A 56 -8.01 -25.20 14.29
C LYS A 56 -7.12 -23.96 14.11
N LYS A 57 -6.98 -23.15 15.14
CA LYS A 57 -6.12 -21.97 15.26
C LYS A 57 -5.77 -21.34 13.92
N LYS A 58 -6.44 -20.25 13.55
CA LYS A 58 -5.95 -19.38 12.47
C LYS A 58 -4.54 -18.96 12.84
N GLY A 59 -3.59 -19.25 11.98
CA GLY A 59 -2.25 -18.67 12.09
C GLY A 59 -2.35 -17.14 12.12
N ASP A 60 -1.31 -16.49 12.62
CA ASP A 60 -1.24 -15.04 12.63
C ASP A 60 -1.30 -14.49 11.19
N ASN A 61 -2.07 -13.43 11.00
CA ASN A 61 -2.12 -12.74 9.71
C ASN A 61 -0.86 -11.89 9.55
N ILE A 62 0.12 -12.42 8.83
CA ILE A 62 1.42 -11.76 8.61
C ILE A 62 1.25 -10.38 7.99
N TYR A 63 0.27 -10.19 7.10
CA TYR A 63 0.00 -8.89 6.49
C TYR A 63 -0.50 -7.85 7.50
N GLU A 64 -1.33 -8.23 8.47
CA GLU A 64 -1.74 -7.34 9.56
C GLU A 64 -0.56 -6.97 10.45
N ILE A 65 0.32 -7.94 10.73
CA ILE A 65 1.55 -7.70 11.50
C ILE A 65 2.46 -6.74 10.75
N LYS A 66 2.74 -6.99 9.45
CA LYS A 66 3.51 -6.10 8.59
C LYS A 66 2.93 -4.68 8.59
N ASN A 67 1.63 -4.56 8.38
CA ASN A 67 0.93 -3.26 8.34
C ASN A 67 1.09 -2.48 9.66
N LYS A 68 0.93 -3.15 10.80
CA LYS A 68 1.15 -2.55 12.12
C LYS A 68 2.61 -2.12 12.31
N LEU A 69 3.57 -2.98 11.99
CA LEU A 69 5.00 -2.66 12.13
C LEU A 69 5.41 -1.47 11.26
N LEU A 70 4.88 -1.35 10.05
CA LEU A 70 5.20 -0.25 9.16
C LEU A 70 4.56 1.06 9.60
N PHE A 71 3.26 1.07 9.85
CA PHE A 71 2.48 2.30 9.94
C PHE A 71 2.06 2.73 11.36
N SER A 72 2.22 1.87 12.39
CA SER A 72 1.94 2.26 13.80
C SER A 72 3.16 2.92 14.48
N ARG A 73 3.98 3.62 13.70
CA ARG A 73 5.15 4.32 14.23
C ARG A 73 4.75 5.63 14.86
N THR A 74 4.97 5.75 16.16
CA THR A 74 4.84 7.02 16.89
C THR A 74 6.24 7.52 17.20
N ILE A 75 6.69 8.55 16.52
CA ILE A 75 7.82 9.34 16.98
C ILE A 75 7.23 10.62 17.56
N GLU A 76 7.54 10.89 18.82
CA GLU A 76 7.26 12.21 19.40
C GLU A 76 8.09 13.23 18.63
N THR A 77 7.49 13.85 17.65
CA THR A 77 8.10 14.96 16.94
C THR A 77 8.19 16.13 17.91
N LYS A 78 9.39 16.46 18.32
CA LYS A 78 9.67 17.82 18.79
C LYS A 78 9.63 18.75 17.58
N SER A 79 8.41 18.90 17.05
CA SER A 79 8.17 19.64 15.80
C SER A 79 8.68 21.06 15.94
N GLN A 80 9.79 21.34 15.28
CA GLN A 80 10.29 22.71 15.10
C GLN A 80 9.64 23.39 13.89
N HIS A 81 9.14 22.59 12.93
CA HIS A 81 8.44 23.06 11.74
C HIS A 81 6.96 22.65 11.82
N LYS A 82 6.09 23.62 11.55
CA LYS A 82 4.62 23.39 11.52
C LYS A 82 4.13 22.78 10.20
N LEU A 83 5.02 22.21 9.38
CA LEU A 83 4.67 21.67 8.07
C LEU A 83 4.19 20.21 8.21
N ASN A 84 2.97 19.96 7.74
CA ASN A 84 2.35 18.63 7.69
C ASN A 84 2.59 18.00 6.32
N ILE A 85 3.39 16.95 6.26
CA ILE A 85 3.63 16.19 5.03
C ILE A 85 2.73 14.95 5.03
N GLY A 86 1.87 14.86 4.02
CA GLY A 86 1.00 13.71 3.78
C GLY A 86 1.74 12.60 3.04
N ILE A 87 1.65 11.37 3.52
CA ILE A 87 2.17 10.16 2.85
C ILE A 87 1.02 9.19 2.61
N ALA A 88 0.82 8.81 1.34
CA ALA A 88 -0.17 7.82 0.96
C ALA A 88 0.31 6.41 1.34
N ARG A 89 -0.52 5.61 2.02
CA ARG A 89 -0.26 4.19 2.32
C ARG A 89 -0.51 3.34 1.07
N ALA A 90 0.29 3.54 0.04
CA ALA A 90 0.12 2.91 -1.26
C ALA A 90 1.46 2.67 -1.94
N LEU A 91 1.49 1.73 -2.88
CA LEU A 91 2.63 1.41 -3.74
C LEU A 91 3.91 1.13 -2.93
N ASN A 92 5.02 1.80 -3.27
CA ASN A 92 6.33 1.63 -2.66
C ASN A 92 6.42 2.04 -1.18
N MET A 93 5.43 2.78 -0.66
CA MET A 93 5.41 3.12 0.77
C MET A 93 5.29 1.90 1.70
N PHE A 94 4.86 0.74 1.19
CA PHE A 94 4.91 -0.52 1.94
C PHE A 94 6.32 -1.09 2.14
N GLU A 95 7.32 -0.52 1.48
CA GLU A 95 8.73 -0.87 1.68
C GLU A 95 9.51 0.31 2.27
N GLU A 96 9.26 1.52 1.81
CA GLU A 96 10.08 2.69 2.10
C GLU A 96 9.56 3.57 3.24
N PHE A 97 8.34 3.36 3.74
CA PHE A 97 7.74 4.21 4.77
C PHE A 97 8.64 4.38 6.01
N PRO A 98 9.32 3.33 6.54
CA PRO A 98 10.23 3.49 7.68
C PRO A 98 11.33 4.53 7.44
N PHE A 99 11.89 4.54 6.23
CA PHE A 99 12.91 5.52 5.83
C PHE A 99 12.34 6.93 5.80
N TRP A 100 11.26 7.15 5.05
CA TRP A 100 10.66 8.49 4.88
C TRP A 100 10.10 9.04 6.17
N HIS A 101 9.41 8.22 6.95
CA HIS A 101 8.87 8.63 8.24
C HIS A 101 10.00 9.11 9.17
N THR A 102 11.08 8.34 9.30
CA THR A 102 12.21 8.71 10.15
C THR A 102 12.90 9.96 9.63
N LEU A 103 13.18 10.04 8.34
CA LEU A 103 13.82 11.21 7.73
C LEU A 103 13.04 12.51 8.01
N PHE A 104 11.74 12.50 7.76
CA PHE A 104 10.91 13.68 7.93
C PHE A 104 10.74 14.07 9.40
N THR A 105 10.48 13.12 10.26
CA THR A 105 10.29 13.41 11.70
C THR A 105 11.58 13.90 12.36
N GLU A 106 12.73 13.33 12.02
CA GLU A 106 14.04 13.82 12.50
C GLU A 106 14.42 15.19 11.90
N CYS A 107 13.88 15.53 10.73
CA CYS A 107 13.95 16.90 10.20
C CYS A 107 12.97 17.87 10.85
N GLY A 108 12.15 17.42 11.81
CA GLY A 108 11.17 18.24 12.51
C GLY A 108 9.87 18.46 11.76
N LEU A 109 9.60 17.70 10.69
CA LEU A 109 8.35 17.75 9.94
C LEU A 109 7.31 16.82 10.58
N ASN A 110 6.03 17.18 10.47
CA ASN A 110 4.93 16.34 10.93
C ASN A 110 4.45 15.41 9.80
N VAL A 111 4.53 14.11 10.01
CA VAL A 111 4.10 13.11 9.02
C VAL A 111 2.67 12.70 9.28
N ILE A 112 1.80 12.90 8.29
CA ILE A 112 0.40 12.48 8.31
C ILE A 112 0.21 11.40 7.26
N ILE A 113 -0.22 10.22 7.68
CA ILE A 113 -0.51 9.11 6.76
C ILE A 113 -1.99 9.05 6.41
N SER A 114 -2.28 8.54 5.22
CA SER A 114 -3.65 8.22 4.84
C SER A 114 -4.20 7.07 5.66
N ASP A 115 -5.52 6.96 5.75
CA ASP A 115 -6.19 5.85 6.42
C ASP A 115 -5.95 4.52 5.69
N ASP A 116 -6.34 3.41 6.31
CA ASP A 116 -6.26 2.09 5.68
C ASP A 116 -7.11 2.03 4.41
N SER A 117 -6.60 1.29 3.41
CA SER A 117 -7.36 1.05 2.18
C SER A 117 -8.67 0.34 2.49
N ASN A 118 -9.77 0.86 1.98
CA ASN A 118 -11.05 0.17 2.01
C ASN A 118 -11.79 0.35 0.67
N PHE A 119 -12.67 -0.60 0.36
CA PHE A 119 -13.34 -0.63 -0.92
C PHE A 119 -14.36 0.52 -1.08
N SER A 120 -15.04 0.91 -0.01
CA SER A 120 -16.03 1.98 -0.07
C SER A 120 -15.41 3.34 -0.36
N GLU A 121 -14.21 3.61 0.15
CA GLU A 121 -13.45 4.81 -0.21
C GLU A 121 -12.96 4.75 -1.65
N TYR A 122 -12.46 3.59 -2.10
CA TYR A 122 -12.06 3.41 -3.50
C TYR A 122 -13.21 3.71 -4.48
N GLU A 123 -14.42 3.21 -4.22
CA GLU A 123 -15.58 3.42 -5.09
C GLU A 123 -15.91 4.91 -5.31
N LYS A 124 -15.68 5.76 -4.33
CA LYS A 124 -15.90 7.22 -4.45
C LYS A 124 -15.01 7.87 -5.51
N TYR A 125 -13.81 7.32 -5.68
CA TYR A 125 -12.78 7.90 -6.55
C TYR A 125 -12.48 7.08 -7.80
N VAL A 126 -13.24 6.02 -8.06
CA VAL A 126 -13.03 5.13 -9.23
C VAL A 126 -13.06 5.87 -10.56
N ARG A 127 -13.84 6.96 -10.65
CA ARG A 127 -13.94 7.78 -11.88
C ARG A 127 -12.67 8.59 -12.19
N MET A 128 -11.76 8.73 -11.23
CA MET A 128 -10.47 9.39 -11.41
C MET A 128 -9.42 8.42 -11.99
N VAL A 129 -9.71 7.12 -12.00
CA VAL A 129 -8.82 6.09 -12.53
C VAL A 129 -8.86 6.14 -14.06
N MET A 130 -7.75 6.52 -14.68
CA MET A 130 -7.66 6.76 -16.12
C MET A 130 -7.70 5.48 -16.98
N SER A 131 -7.45 4.31 -16.39
CA SER A 131 -7.41 3.05 -17.14
C SER A 131 -7.91 1.89 -16.30
N ASP A 132 -8.82 1.10 -16.89
CA ASP A 132 -9.32 -0.12 -16.27
C ASP A 132 -8.25 -1.22 -16.14
N ASN A 133 -7.23 -1.18 -17.00
CA ASN A 133 -6.18 -2.18 -17.06
C ASN A 133 -5.03 -1.97 -16.07
N ILE A 134 -5.04 -0.87 -15.33
CA ILE A 134 -4.01 -0.60 -14.33
C ILE A 134 -4.20 -1.52 -13.11
N CYS A 135 -3.09 -1.86 -12.44
CA CYS A 135 -3.13 -2.72 -11.25
C CYS A 135 -3.95 -2.08 -10.11
N PHE A 136 -4.59 -2.93 -9.30
CA PHE A 136 -5.48 -2.46 -8.24
C PHE A 136 -4.78 -1.59 -7.17
N PRO A 137 -3.53 -1.88 -6.74
CA PRO A 137 -2.79 -0.98 -5.84
C PRO A 137 -2.65 0.45 -6.35
N ALA A 138 -2.41 0.63 -7.66
CA ALA A 138 -2.36 1.96 -8.26
C ALA A 138 -3.74 2.64 -8.25
N LYS A 139 -4.82 1.89 -8.51
CA LYS A 139 -6.19 2.43 -8.41
C LYS A 139 -6.52 2.93 -7.01
N LEU A 140 -6.06 2.23 -5.97
CA LEU A 140 -6.25 2.63 -4.57
C LEU A 140 -5.55 3.95 -4.23
N THR A 141 -4.48 4.30 -4.93
CA THR A 141 -3.72 5.53 -4.64
C THR A 141 -4.60 6.78 -4.74
N HIS A 142 -5.56 6.83 -5.65
CA HIS A 142 -6.49 7.96 -5.79
C HIS A 142 -7.29 8.23 -4.50
N SER A 143 -7.77 7.18 -3.84
CA SER A 143 -8.50 7.33 -2.57
C SER A 143 -7.58 7.76 -1.42
N HIS A 144 -6.34 7.30 -1.39
CA HIS A 144 -5.35 7.74 -0.40
C HIS A 144 -4.98 9.21 -0.55
N ILE A 145 -4.78 9.69 -1.78
CA ILE A 145 -4.51 11.10 -2.05
C ILE A 145 -5.70 11.97 -1.63
N ALA A 146 -6.92 11.59 -2.01
CA ALA A 146 -8.13 12.30 -1.59
C ALA A 146 -8.31 12.32 -0.07
N ASN A 147 -7.97 11.23 0.62
CA ASN A 147 -7.99 11.17 2.09
C ASN A 147 -7.01 12.18 2.70
N LEU A 148 -5.79 12.30 2.17
CA LEU A 148 -4.81 13.28 2.62
C LEU A 148 -5.27 14.73 2.35
N GLN A 149 -5.91 14.99 1.21
CA GLN A 149 -6.51 16.28 0.90
C GLN A 149 -7.59 16.65 1.92
N ASN A 150 -8.44 15.69 2.29
CA ASN A 150 -9.47 15.87 3.32
C ASN A 150 -8.85 16.11 4.72
N LYS A 151 -7.69 15.54 5.01
CA LYS A 151 -6.92 15.79 6.25
C LYS A 151 -6.22 17.15 6.25
N LYS A 152 -6.31 17.89 5.14
CA LYS A 152 -5.74 19.24 5.00
C LYS A 152 -4.25 19.29 5.34
N VAL A 153 -3.48 18.33 4.80
CA VAL A 153 -2.01 18.38 4.88
C VAL A 153 -1.49 19.58 4.08
N ASP A 154 -0.31 20.08 4.42
CA ASP A 154 0.27 21.22 3.71
C ASP A 154 0.87 20.81 2.36
N ARG A 155 1.38 19.59 2.26
CA ARG A 155 1.98 19.01 1.05
C ARG A 155 1.75 17.49 1.06
N ILE A 156 1.69 16.89 -0.12
CA ILE A 156 1.63 15.44 -0.28
C ILE A 156 2.93 14.97 -0.93
N PHE A 157 3.63 14.07 -0.25
CA PHE A 157 4.86 13.48 -0.75
C PHE A 157 4.57 12.16 -1.45
N MET A 158 4.87 12.10 -2.74
CA MET A 158 4.74 10.91 -3.57
C MET A 158 5.91 10.84 -4.56
N PRO A 159 7.08 10.35 -4.12
CA PRO A 159 8.31 10.39 -4.89
C PRO A 159 8.23 9.55 -6.16
N PHE A 160 9.03 9.93 -7.13
CA PHE A 160 9.26 9.19 -8.36
C PHE A 160 10.43 8.23 -8.13
N VAL A 161 10.15 7.01 -7.67
CA VAL A 161 11.20 6.06 -7.28
C VAL A 161 11.56 5.15 -8.44
N ILE A 162 12.78 5.31 -8.97
CA ILE A 162 13.26 4.55 -10.13
C ILE A 162 13.83 3.20 -9.71
N TYR A 163 14.65 3.18 -8.65
CA TYR A 163 15.34 2.00 -8.17
C TYR A 163 15.06 1.79 -6.67
N GLU A 164 14.77 0.55 -6.33
CA GLU A 164 14.80 0.09 -4.95
C GLU A 164 16.23 -0.29 -4.51
N LYS A 165 16.38 -0.50 -3.21
CA LYS A 165 17.59 -1.06 -2.66
C LYS A 165 17.72 -2.51 -3.11
N GLY A 166 18.77 -2.83 -3.88
CA GLY A 166 19.05 -4.20 -4.28
C GLY A 166 19.40 -5.08 -3.06
N GLU A 167 18.83 -6.27 -3.00
CA GLU A 167 19.17 -7.32 -2.04
C GLU A 167 20.11 -8.35 -2.70
N ASN A 168 21.03 -8.94 -1.92
CA ASN A 168 21.81 -10.11 -2.34
C ASN A 168 22.56 -9.99 -3.68
N ASN A 169 23.19 -8.87 -4.01
CA ASN A 169 23.88 -8.63 -5.28
C ASN A 169 23.01 -8.69 -6.54
N GLU A 170 21.74 -8.39 -6.43
CA GLU A 170 20.86 -8.26 -7.56
C GLU A 170 21.35 -7.17 -8.52
N GLN A 171 21.41 -7.52 -9.82
CA GLN A 171 21.86 -6.59 -10.86
C GLN A 171 20.79 -5.59 -11.26
N ASN A 172 19.52 -5.90 -10.96
CA ASN A 172 18.38 -5.13 -11.41
C ASN A 172 17.36 -4.93 -10.29
N SER A 173 17.17 -3.70 -9.84
CA SER A 173 16.23 -3.29 -8.82
C SER A 173 15.29 -2.17 -9.29
N TYR A 174 14.98 -2.14 -10.60
CA TYR A 174 14.01 -1.18 -11.13
C TYR A 174 12.61 -1.42 -10.59
N ASN A 175 11.95 -0.37 -10.17
CA ASN A 175 10.53 -0.40 -9.93
C ASN A 175 9.73 -0.61 -11.23
N CYS A 176 8.52 -1.15 -11.11
CA CYS A 176 7.63 -1.19 -12.25
C CYS A 176 7.25 0.26 -12.67
N PRO A 177 6.98 0.51 -13.96
CA PRO A 177 6.65 1.85 -14.46
C PRO A 177 5.51 2.55 -13.70
N ILE A 178 4.56 1.76 -13.19
CA ILE A 178 3.44 2.28 -12.39
C ILE A 178 3.92 2.83 -11.05
N VAL A 179 4.72 2.07 -10.30
CA VAL A 179 5.28 2.54 -9.03
C VAL A 179 6.15 3.78 -9.26
N THR A 180 6.99 3.74 -10.31
CA THR A 180 7.89 4.85 -10.64
C THR A 180 7.14 6.14 -10.95
N ALA A 181 6.14 6.12 -11.83
CA ALA A 181 5.62 7.31 -12.49
C ALA A 181 4.15 7.66 -12.15
N TYR A 182 3.51 6.92 -11.25
CA TYR A 182 2.07 7.12 -11.00
C TYR A 182 1.74 8.47 -10.37
N SER A 183 2.70 9.07 -9.68
CA SER A 183 2.58 10.44 -9.17
C SER A 183 2.25 11.46 -10.27
N THR A 184 2.79 11.28 -11.48
CA THR A 184 2.48 12.14 -12.64
C THR A 184 1.02 11.98 -13.07
N VAL A 185 0.51 10.74 -13.08
CA VAL A 185 -0.90 10.47 -13.40
C VAL A 185 -1.82 11.11 -12.36
N ILE A 186 -1.52 10.91 -11.07
CA ILE A 186 -2.27 11.55 -9.98
C ILE A 186 -2.30 13.08 -10.15
N GLY A 187 -1.15 13.70 -10.38
CA GLY A 187 -1.06 15.14 -10.57
C GLY A 187 -1.86 15.68 -11.77
N SER A 188 -2.06 14.86 -12.80
CA SER A 188 -2.82 15.26 -14.00
C SER A 188 -4.33 15.15 -13.84
N VAL A 189 -4.82 14.25 -12.98
CA VAL A 189 -6.27 13.96 -12.88
C VAL A 189 -6.90 14.40 -11.57
N GLN A 190 -6.11 14.57 -10.52
CA GLN A 190 -6.58 14.89 -9.18
C GLN A 190 -6.13 16.29 -8.79
N ALA A 191 -6.77 17.29 -9.42
CA ALA A 191 -6.49 18.69 -9.13
C ALA A 191 -6.74 19.01 -7.65
N SER A 192 -5.79 19.72 -7.03
CA SER A 192 -5.86 20.16 -5.64
C SER A 192 -4.99 21.40 -5.45
N ASP A 193 -5.38 22.26 -4.52
CA ASP A 193 -4.53 23.38 -4.06
C ASP A 193 -3.36 22.91 -3.19
N ILE A 194 -3.38 21.63 -2.74
CA ILE A 194 -2.30 21.04 -1.95
C ILE A 194 -1.21 20.56 -2.92
N PRO A 195 0.04 21.06 -2.80
CA PRO A 195 1.15 20.63 -3.65
C PRO A 195 1.41 19.13 -3.55
N LEU A 196 1.55 18.47 -4.70
CA LEU A 196 2.01 17.10 -4.81
C LEU A 196 3.52 17.11 -5.12
N ASP A 197 4.32 16.73 -4.15
CA ASP A 197 5.78 16.68 -4.28
C ASP A 197 6.21 15.34 -4.87
N THR A 198 6.87 15.40 -6.01
CA THR A 198 7.29 14.22 -6.78
C THR A 198 8.79 14.21 -7.04
N PRO A 199 9.65 14.32 -5.99
CA PRO A 199 11.09 14.30 -6.22
C PRO A 199 11.50 12.96 -6.82
N THR A 200 12.49 13.00 -7.72
CA THR A 200 13.10 11.79 -8.27
C THR A 200 14.02 11.17 -7.23
N ILE A 201 13.80 9.90 -6.94
CA ILE A 201 14.50 9.14 -5.89
C ILE A 201 15.08 7.85 -6.47
N SER A 202 16.24 7.46 -5.97
CA SER A 202 16.88 6.19 -6.30
C SER A 202 17.57 5.63 -5.06
N PHE A 203 17.16 4.45 -4.61
CA PHE A 203 17.80 3.74 -3.49
C PHE A 203 19.01 2.92 -3.92
N ARG A 204 19.34 2.90 -5.21
CA ARG A 204 20.45 2.13 -5.77
C ARG A 204 21.81 2.55 -5.22
N ASN A 205 22.02 3.83 -5.02
CA ASN A 205 23.30 4.39 -4.59
C ASN A 205 23.08 5.37 -3.44
N ARG A 206 23.77 5.15 -2.34
CA ARG A 206 23.64 5.94 -1.11
C ARG A 206 23.94 7.43 -1.32
N GLU A 207 24.98 7.75 -2.07
CA GLU A 207 25.38 9.15 -2.29
C GLU A 207 24.34 9.90 -3.13
N THR A 208 23.79 9.21 -4.14
CA THR A 208 22.71 9.73 -4.98
C THR A 208 21.45 9.95 -4.15
N LEU A 209 21.06 8.99 -3.31
CA LEU A 209 19.90 9.11 -2.43
C LEU A 209 20.06 10.29 -1.45
N LEU A 210 21.23 10.40 -0.79
CA LEU A 210 21.51 11.52 0.11
C LEU A 210 21.40 12.86 -0.62
N LYS A 211 21.98 12.98 -1.81
CA LYS A 211 21.90 14.21 -2.62
C LYS A 211 20.44 14.55 -2.93
N GLN A 212 19.65 13.59 -3.38
CA GLN A 212 18.22 13.79 -3.71
C GLN A 212 17.41 14.20 -2.47
N CYS A 213 17.67 13.60 -1.32
CA CYS A 213 17.06 14.01 -0.04
C CYS A 213 17.47 15.43 0.36
N LEU A 214 18.76 15.77 0.20
CA LEU A 214 19.25 17.13 0.44
C LEU A 214 18.57 18.15 -0.46
N ASP A 215 18.52 17.89 -1.78
CA ASP A 215 17.91 18.79 -2.77
C ASP A 215 16.43 19.05 -2.43
N TYR A 216 15.67 17.99 -2.09
CA TYR A 216 14.27 18.11 -1.74
C TYR A 216 14.06 18.85 -0.41
N LEU A 217 14.73 18.42 0.67
CA LEU A 217 14.47 18.97 2.01
C LEU A 217 15.03 20.38 2.20
N THR A 218 16.12 20.73 1.53
CA THR A 218 16.60 22.13 1.54
C THR A 218 15.64 23.07 0.81
N SER A 219 14.93 22.58 -0.22
CA SER A 219 13.87 23.37 -0.87
C SER A 219 12.69 23.67 0.06
N LEU A 220 12.50 22.85 1.11
CA LEU A 220 11.54 23.08 2.18
C LEU A 220 12.10 23.92 3.34
N GLY A 221 13.32 24.43 3.21
CA GLY A 221 13.97 25.30 4.22
C GLY A 221 14.66 24.54 5.36
N ILE A 222 14.87 23.24 5.24
CA ILE A 222 15.57 22.43 6.24
C ILE A 222 17.09 22.62 6.07
N LYS A 223 17.82 22.78 7.16
CA LYS A 223 19.27 22.93 7.13
C LYS A 223 19.96 21.60 6.79
N LYS A 224 21.05 21.70 6.01
CA LYS A 224 21.80 20.55 5.51
C LYS A 224 22.31 19.63 6.63
N ASP A 225 22.84 20.19 7.70
CA ASP A 225 23.38 19.44 8.84
C ASP A 225 22.30 18.62 9.59
N ILE A 226 21.07 19.13 9.61
CA ILE A 226 19.91 18.40 10.16
C ILE A 226 19.55 17.22 9.25
N ILE A 227 19.50 17.46 7.92
CA ILE A 227 19.14 16.43 6.94
C ILE A 227 20.15 15.30 6.96
N GLU A 228 21.45 15.60 6.99
CA GLU A 228 22.51 14.57 7.02
C GLU A 228 22.41 13.67 8.27
N LYS A 229 22.13 14.25 9.43
CA LYS A 229 21.91 13.48 10.67
C LYS A 229 20.65 12.65 10.62
N ALA A 230 19.56 13.22 10.11
CA ALA A 230 18.28 12.54 9.94
C ALA A 230 18.40 11.38 8.95
N PHE A 231 19.15 11.56 7.86
CA PHE A 231 19.40 10.56 6.86
C PHE A 231 20.08 9.30 7.43
N LEU A 232 21.11 9.48 8.27
CA LEU A 232 21.78 8.34 8.92
C LEU A 232 20.82 7.50 9.78
N LYS A 233 19.93 8.16 10.49
CA LYS A 233 18.91 7.48 11.30
C LYS A 233 17.87 6.77 10.41
N ALA A 234 17.47 7.42 9.31
CA ALA A 234 16.52 6.84 8.36
C ALA A 234 17.10 5.60 7.67
N GLU A 235 18.38 5.61 7.29
CA GLU A 235 19.07 4.43 6.75
C GLU A 235 19.10 3.27 7.75
N ALA A 236 19.41 3.56 9.01
CA ALA A 236 19.45 2.54 10.06
C ALA A 236 18.04 1.94 10.31
N GLU A 237 17.00 2.77 10.27
CA GLU A 237 15.62 2.30 10.46
C GLU A 237 15.09 1.53 9.25
N HIS A 238 15.51 1.89 8.05
CA HIS A 238 15.15 1.15 6.82
C HIS A 238 15.79 -0.23 6.74
N ALA A 239 16.99 -0.39 7.35
CA ALA A 239 17.70 -1.66 7.41
C ALA A 239 17.19 -2.61 8.51
N ARG A 240 16.33 -2.17 9.39
CA ARG A 240 15.76 -2.92 10.53
C ARG A 240 14.53 -3.73 10.17
#